data_102f1481c571e9bd17c2c263236d4f44
#
_entry.id   102f1481c571e9bd17c2c263236d4f44
#
_cell.length_a   1.000
_cell.length_b   1.000
_cell.length_c   1.000
_cell.angle_alpha   90.00
_cell.angle_beta   90.00
_cell.angle_gamma   90.00
#
_symmetry.space_group_name_H-M   'P 1'
#
loop_
_entity.id
_entity.type
_entity.pdbx_description
1 polymer ?
#
loop_
_entity_poly.entity_id
_entity_poly.type
_entity_poly.pdbx_seq_one_letter_code
_entity_poly.pdbx_strand_id
1 'polypeptide(L)'
;MRRKNEKKKISAGKIFKIIFFVIAIPLLIMACIIMYKANRYPDKIPDVFGIKPMIVLSGSMETSIYTGDLVFVKMVDPQTLKESDVIAFRNEEDKVTTHRIIEIVKENGQTLFRTKGDNNSVEDANLVKTEDVEGVYFSRIAKVGNFLMFMQQPIGLAVLLLIILVVGLICLHIMNKIESKNISEEDKKYMKEFEEFKRKQQEQKDTQI
;
A
#
# COMPACT_ATOMS: atom_id res chain seq x y z
N MET A 1 37.35 31.38 21.12
CA MET A 1 36.39 31.33 20.01
C MET A 1 35.50 30.10 20.13
N ARG A 2 34.27 30.23 20.65
CA ARG A 2 33.28 29.12 20.73
C ARG A 2 32.48 29.10 19.43
N ARG A 3 32.66 28.10 18.57
CA ARG A 3 31.78 27.87 17.43
C ARG A 3 30.40 27.44 17.92
N LYS A 4 29.40 28.33 17.75
CA LYS A 4 27.99 28.04 17.98
C LYS A 4 27.56 26.96 16.96
N ASN A 5 27.30 25.73 17.42
CA ASN A 5 26.71 24.68 16.62
C ASN A 5 25.25 25.06 16.36
N GLU A 6 24.97 25.69 15.25
CA GLU A 6 23.59 25.90 14.76
C GLU A 6 23.04 24.55 14.32
N LYS A 7 22.18 23.96 15.14
CA LYS A 7 21.36 22.79 14.74
C LYS A 7 20.48 23.22 13.58
N LYS A 8 20.84 22.86 12.36
CA LYS A 8 19.99 23.05 11.18
C LYS A 8 18.63 22.40 11.44
N LYS A 9 17.58 23.21 11.65
CA LYS A 9 16.19 22.73 11.72
C LYS A 9 15.85 22.09 10.39
N ILE A 10 15.55 20.79 10.41
CA ILE A 10 15.09 20.06 9.22
C ILE A 10 13.75 20.66 8.80
N SER A 11 13.65 21.18 7.59
CA SER A 11 12.41 21.76 7.06
C SER A 11 11.31 20.68 7.02
N ALA A 12 10.08 21.03 7.42
CA ALA A 12 8.92 20.15 7.37
C ALA A 12 8.74 19.47 5.99
N GLY A 13 9.06 20.19 4.90
CA GLY A 13 9.05 19.62 3.54
C GLY A 13 10.08 18.51 3.31
N LYS A 14 11.25 18.57 3.98
CA LYS A 14 12.23 17.47 3.90
C LYS A 14 11.75 16.25 4.66
N ILE A 15 11.13 16.44 5.84
CA ILE A 15 10.55 15.33 6.62
C ILE A 15 9.45 14.64 5.81
N PHE A 16 8.53 15.42 5.21
CA PHE A 16 7.46 14.87 4.37
C PHE A 16 8.01 14.05 3.18
N LYS A 17 9.03 14.56 2.48
CA LYS A 17 9.68 13.81 1.38
C LYS A 17 10.27 12.49 1.87
N ILE A 18 10.98 12.50 3.00
CA ILE A 18 11.58 11.28 3.56
C ILE A 18 10.48 10.26 3.89
N ILE A 19 9.42 10.66 4.59
CA ILE A 19 8.29 9.77 4.95
C ILE A 19 7.63 9.22 3.68
N PHE A 20 7.39 10.07 2.67
CA PHE A 20 6.83 9.65 1.39
C PHE A 20 7.68 8.56 0.72
N PHE A 21 8.99 8.77 0.58
CA PHE A 21 9.85 7.78 -0.06
C PHE A 21 10.04 6.50 0.77
N VAL A 22 10.06 6.60 2.09
CA VAL A 22 10.13 5.43 3.00
C VAL A 22 8.90 4.52 2.85
N ILE A 23 7.75 5.08 2.50
CA ILE A 23 6.52 4.31 2.25
C ILE A 23 6.42 3.88 0.77
N ALA A 24 6.66 4.80 -0.16
CA ALA A 24 6.45 4.56 -1.59
C ALA A 24 7.42 3.53 -2.18
N ILE A 25 8.70 3.54 -1.77
CA ILE A 25 9.70 2.62 -2.32
C ILE A 25 9.40 1.16 -1.96
N PRO A 26 9.13 0.79 -0.68
CA PRO A 26 8.75 -0.60 -0.34
C PRO A 26 7.46 -1.05 -1.04
N LEU A 27 6.46 -0.18 -1.17
CA LEU A 27 5.22 -0.49 -1.89
C LEU A 27 5.49 -0.75 -3.38
N LEU A 28 6.35 0.04 -4.01
CA LEU A 28 6.74 -0.17 -5.41
C LEU A 28 7.51 -1.47 -5.59
N ILE A 29 8.45 -1.77 -4.70
CA ILE A 29 9.21 -3.04 -4.72
C ILE A 29 8.24 -4.22 -4.57
N MET A 30 7.30 -4.14 -3.62
CA MET A 30 6.29 -5.18 -3.41
C MET A 30 5.42 -5.38 -4.67
N ALA A 31 4.96 -4.31 -5.30
CA ALA A 31 4.20 -4.38 -6.54
C ALA A 31 5.00 -5.04 -7.68
N CYS A 32 6.29 -4.69 -7.82
CA CYS A 32 7.18 -5.30 -8.81
C CYS A 32 7.39 -6.81 -8.55
N ILE A 33 7.54 -7.24 -7.28
CA ILE A 33 7.66 -8.66 -6.91
C ILE A 33 6.40 -9.42 -7.28
N ILE A 34 5.22 -8.87 -6.95
CA ILE A 34 3.92 -9.49 -7.28
C ILE A 34 3.78 -9.62 -8.80
N MET A 35 4.05 -8.55 -9.55
CA MET A 35 3.95 -8.54 -11.02
C MET A 35 4.93 -9.54 -11.66
N TYR A 36 6.17 -9.59 -11.17
CA TYR A 36 7.16 -10.56 -11.65
C TYR A 36 6.71 -12.01 -11.41
N LYS A 37 6.22 -12.33 -10.18
CA LYS A 37 5.73 -13.66 -9.84
C LYS A 37 4.49 -14.04 -10.65
N ALA A 38 3.53 -13.14 -10.83
CA ALA A 38 2.34 -13.35 -11.62
C ALA A 38 2.67 -13.67 -13.09
N ASN A 39 3.65 -12.97 -13.66
CA ASN A 39 4.07 -13.20 -15.04
C ASN A 39 4.93 -14.48 -15.20
N ARG A 40 5.75 -14.81 -14.21
CA ARG A 40 6.67 -15.97 -14.27
C ARG A 40 5.98 -17.30 -13.96
N TYR A 41 4.93 -17.25 -13.11
CA TYR A 41 4.20 -18.41 -12.62
C TYR A 41 2.69 -18.14 -12.72
N PRO A 42 2.10 -18.14 -13.93
CA PRO A 42 0.69 -17.75 -14.13
C PRO A 42 -0.29 -18.69 -13.40
N ASP A 43 0.09 -19.95 -13.19
CA ASP A 43 -0.73 -20.95 -12.51
C ASP A 43 -0.68 -20.84 -10.98
N LYS A 44 0.18 -19.94 -10.43
CA LYS A 44 0.32 -19.78 -8.98
C LYS A 44 -0.14 -18.41 -8.54
N ILE A 45 -0.81 -18.37 -7.38
CA ILE A 45 -1.15 -17.09 -6.76
C ILE A 45 0.13 -16.46 -6.25
N PRO A 46 0.46 -15.21 -6.67
CA PRO A 46 1.65 -14.53 -6.21
C PRO A 46 1.64 -14.34 -4.70
N ASP A 47 2.74 -14.66 -4.04
CA ASP A 47 2.96 -14.42 -2.62
C ASP A 47 4.09 -13.43 -2.36
N VAL A 48 4.02 -12.75 -1.23
CA VAL A 48 5.10 -11.93 -0.68
C VAL A 48 5.42 -12.46 0.72
N PHE A 49 6.63 -12.98 0.90
CA PHE A 49 7.07 -13.62 2.15
C PHE A 49 6.13 -14.72 2.68
N GLY A 50 5.54 -15.52 1.78
CA GLY A 50 4.59 -16.59 2.12
C GLY A 50 3.18 -16.09 2.46
N ILE A 51 2.86 -14.84 2.19
CA ILE A 51 1.53 -14.25 2.34
C ILE A 51 0.94 -13.99 0.96
N LYS A 52 -0.26 -14.52 0.68
CA LYS A 52 -1.01 -14.34 -0.56
C LYS A 52 -2.16 -13.35 -0.32
N PRO A 53 -2.12 -12.13 -0.92
CA PRO A 53 -3.25 -11.23 -0.91
C PRO A 53 -4.29 -11.70 -1.94
N MET A 54 -5.57 -11.77 -1.55
CA MET A 54 -6.67 -12.18 -2.42
C MET A 54 -7.88 -11.28 -2.22
N ILE A 55 -8.68 -11.08 -3.28
CA ILE A 55 -9.93 -10.33 -3.21
C ILE A 55 -11.09 -11.31 -3.12
N VAL A 56 -11.97 -11.10 -2.15
CA VAL A 56 -13.17 -11.89 -1.95
C VAL A 56 -14.23 -11.50 -2.97
N LEU A 57 -14.66 -12.45 -3.79
CA LEU A 57 -15.59 -12.22 -4.89
C LEU A 57 -17.02 -12.70 -4.61
N SER A 58 -17.23 -13.50 -3.56
CA SER A 58 -18.55 -14.07 -3.22
C SER A 58 -18.86 -13.95 -1.74
N GLY A 59 -20.13 -14.08 -1.38
CA GLY A 59 -20.63 -13.96 -0.01
C GLY A 59 -20.66 -15.28 0.77
N SER A 60 -20.02 -16.36 0.32
CA SER A 60 -20.06 -17.67 1.00
C SER A 60 -19.52 -17.66 2.43
N MET A 61 -18.65 -16.68 2.75
CA MET A 61 -18.06 -16.49 4.08
C MET A 61 -18.64 -15.27 4.81
N GLU A 62 -19.74 -14.70 4.34
CA GLU A 62 -20.40 -13.57 5.00
C GLU A 62 -20.85 -13.94 6.41
N THR A 63 -20.70 -13.02 7.28
CA THR A 63 -20.57 -12.86 8.71
C THR A 63 -19.11 -12.73 9.16
N SER A 64 -18.17 -13.49 8.60
CA SER A 64 -16.74 -13.41 8.95
C SER A 64 -15.91 -12.61 7.94
N ILE A 65 -16.13 -12.86 6.65
CA ILE A 65 -15.41 -12.25 5.53
C ILE A 65 -16.45 -11.83 4.49
N TYR A 66 -16.38 -10.59 4.03
CA TYR A 66 -17.38 -10.02 3.13
C TYR A 66 -16.87 -9.87 1.71
N THR A 67 -17.80 -9.92 0.75
CA THR A 67 -17.50 -9.62 -0.66
C THR A 67 -16.83 -8.26 -0.78
N GLY A 68 -15.73 -8.19 -1.54
CA GLY A 68 -14.94 -6.98 -1.72
C GLY A 68 -13.88 -6.73 -0.64
N ASP A 69 -13.71 -7.62 0.32
CA ASP A 69 -12.58 -7.56 1.25
C ASP A 69 -11.28 -7.98 0.56
N LEU A 70 -10.18 -7.40 0.98
CA LEU A 70 -8.84 -7.90 0.71
C LEU A 70 -8.43 -8.80 1.87
N VAL A 71 -8.31 -10.10 1.61
CA VAL A 71 -7.89 -11.09 2.59
C VAL A 71 -6.42 -11.45 2.44
N PHE A 72 -5.80 -11.82 3.54
CA PHE A 72 -4.42 -12.30 3.59
C PHE A 72 -4.40 -13.75 4.02
N VAL A 73 -3.83 -14.60 3.17
CA VAL A 73 -3.71 -16.03 3.37
C VAL A 73 -2.23 -16.36 3.54
N LYS A 74 -1.89 -17.01 4.65
CA LYS A 74 -0.52 -17.42 4.97
C LYS A 74 -0.32 -18.87 4.53
N MET A 75 0.75 -19.10 3.78
CA MET A 75 1.19 -20.46 3.46
C MET A 75 1.63 -21.17 4.73
N VAL A 76 1.08 -22.35 4.96
CA VAL A 76 1.39 -23.21 6.11
C VAL A 76 1.55 -24.65 5.65
N ASP A 77 2.15 -25.50 6.49
CA ASP A 77 2.10 -26.94 6.26
C ASP A 77 0.65 -27.42 6.48
N PRO A 78 -0.01 -28.01 5.47
CA PRO A 78 -1.39 -28.47 5.58
C PRO A 78 -1.61 -29.51 6.71
N GLN A 79 -0.56 -30.20 7.15
CA GLN A 79 -0.64 -31.15 8.27
C GLN A 79 -0.83 -30.46 9.62
N THR A 80 -0.60 -29.14 9.69
CA THR A 80 -0.78 -28.35 10.93
C THR A 80 -2.16 -27.74 11.05
N LEU A 81 -2.99 -27.84 10.03
CA LEU A 81 -4.34 -27.30 9.98
C LEU A 81 -5.27 -28.02 10.96
N LYS A 82 -6.24 -27.31 11.48
CA LYS A 82 -7.20 -27.77 12.49
C LYS A 82 -8.63 -27.49 12.04
N GLU A 83 -9.57 -28.18 12.64
CA GLU A 83 -10.97 -27.82 12.54
C GLU A 83 -11.19 -26.38 13.00
N SER A 84 -12.12 -25.70 12.37
CA SER A 84 -12.42 -24.29 12.48
C SER A 84 -11.43 -23.33 11.79
N ASP A 85 -10.28 -23.79 11.27
CA ASP A 85 -9.43 -22.96 10.43
C ASP A 85 -10.17 -22.58 9.14
N VAL A 86 -9.98 -21.34 8.70
CA VAL A 86 -10.46 -20.89 7.39
C VAL A 86 -9.32 -21.01 6.41
N ILE A 87 -9.49 -21.83 5.38
CA ILE A 87 -8.47 -22.09 4.37
C ILE A 87 -8.87 -21.55 3.00
N ALA A 88 -7.87 -21.10 2.24
CA ALA A 88 -8.01 -20.91 0.81
C ALA A 88 -7.48 -22.13 0.10
N PHE A 89 -8.21 -22.64 -0.87
CA PHE A 89 -7.87 -23.85 -1.63
C PHE A 89 -8.36 -23.77 -3.07
N ARG A 90 -7.76 -24.56 -3.96
CA ARG A 90 -8.24 -24.72 -5.33
C ARG A 90 -9.32 -25.77 -5.39
N ASN A 91 -10.44 -25.41 -6.00
CA ASN A 91 -11.51 -26.37 -6.28
C ASN A 91 -11.27 -27.10 -7.62
N GLU A 92 -12.14 -28.03 -7.98
CA GLU A 92 -12.04 -28.82 -9.23
C GLU A 92 -12.06 -27.96 -10.52
N GLU A 93 -12.60 -26.75 -10.46
CA GLU A 93 -12.60 -25.78 -11.57
C GLU A 93 -11.33 -24.91 -11.60
N ASP A 94 -10.32 -25.28 -10.81
CA ASP A 94 -9.08 -24.50 -10.60
C ASP A 94 -9.32 -23.06 -10.08
N LYS A 95 -10.49 -22.84 -9.49
CA LYS A 95 -10.82 -21.56 -8.83
C LYS A 95 -10.44 -21.59 -7.37
N VAL A 96 -9.95 -20.46 -6.86
CA VAL A 96 -9.64 -20.34 -5.45
C VAL A 96 -10.90 -20.03 -4.65
N THR A 97 -11.18 -20.91 -3.69
CA THR A 97 -12.29 -20.82 -2.75
C THR A 97 -11.74 -20.65 -1.34
N THR A 98 -12.46 -19.92 -0.50
CA THR A 98 -12.09 -19.71 0.91
C THR A 98 -13.26 -20.17 1.78
N HIS A 99 -13.07 -21.28 2.51
CA HIS A 99 -14.09 -21.87 3.38
C HIS A 99 -13.47 -22.35 4.68
N ARG A 100 -14.32 -22.68 5.63
CA ARG A 100 -13.92 -23.18 6.97
C ARG A 100 -13.83 -24.70 6.98
N ILE A 101 -12.77 -25.23 7.59
CA ILE A 101 -12.66 -26.67 7.87
C ILE A 101 -13.67 -27.03 8.93
N ILE A 102 -14.61 -27.92 8.63
CA ILE A 102 -15.59 -28.45 9.57
C ILE A 102 -15.23 -29.85 10.07
N GLU A 103 -14.39 -30.58 9.33
CA GLU A 103 -13.93 -31.92 9.69
C GLU A 103 -12.59 -32.23 9.01
N ILE A 104 -11.72 -32.95 9.71
CA ILE A 104 -10.48 -33.51 9.14
C ILE A 104 -10.67 -35.02 8.94
N VAL A 105 -10.69 -35.43 7.68
CA VAL A 105 -10.90 -36.82 7.26
C VAL A 105 -9.56 -37.47 6.97
N LYS A 106 -9.31 -38.66 7.55
CA LYS A 106 -8.13 -39.48 7.22
C LYS A 106 -8.59 -40.69 6.44
N GLU A 107 -8.22 -40.73 5.16
CA GLU A 107 -8.60 -41.81 4.26
C GLU A 107 -7.38 -42.28 3.45
N ASN A 108 -7.16 -43.59 3.39
CA ASN A 108 -6.04 -44.21 2.66
C ASN A 108 -4.66 -43.63 2.99
N GLY A 109 -4.45 -43.20 4.24
CA GLY A 109 -3.20 -42.58 4.67
C GLY A 109 -3.05 -41.10 4.28
N GLN A 110 -4.05 -40.51 3.64
CA GLN A 110 -4.09 -39.11 3.24
C GLN A 110 -4.95 -38.30 4.23
N THR A 111 -4.58 -37.05 4.44
CA THR A 111 -5.38 -36.09 5.18
C THR A 111 -6.18 -35.25 4.17
N LEU A 112 -7.49 -35.22 4.35
CA LEU A 112 -8.44 -34.48 3.56
C LEU A 112 -9.25 -33.54 4.45
N PHE A 113 -9.74 -32.44 3.91
CA PHE A 113 -10.52 -31.47 4.66
C PHE A 113 -11.94 -31.37 4.12
N ARG A 114 -12.93 -31.55 4.99
CA ARG A 114 -14.32 -31.20 4.71
C ARG A 114 -14.50 -29.73 5.04
N THR A 115 -14.98 -28.98 4.06
CA THR A 115 -15.10 -27.53 4.18
C THR A 115 -16.53 -27.05 3.99
N LYS A 116 -16.82 -25.86 4.53
CA LYS A 116 -18.11 -25.21 4.37
C LYS A 116 -17.93 -23.68 4.46
N GLY A 117 -18.61 -22.95 3.58
CA GLY A 117 -18.73 -21.48 3.73
C GLY A 117 -19.59 -21.12 4.94
N ASP A 118 -19.17 -20.13 5.71
CA ASP A 118 -19.88 -19.69 6.92
C ASP A 118 -21.34 -19.29 6.65
N ASN A 119 -21.61 -18.79 5.45
CA ASN A 119 -22.94 -18.38 4.98
C ASN A 119 -23.65 -19.45 4.13
N ASN A 120 -23.04 -20.60 3.88
CA ASN A 120 -23.66 -21.67 3.10
C ASN A 120 -24.56 -22.53 3.99
N SER A 121 -25.66 -23.02 3.43
CA SER A 121 -26.56 -23.95 4.13
C SER A 121 -26.01 -25.38 4.19
N VAL A 122 -25.22 -25.77 3.17
CA VAL A 122 -24.64 -27.12 3.03
C VAL A 122 -23.13 -27.04 2.98
N GLU A 123 -22.48 -28.15 3.31
CA GLU A 123 -21.03 -28.35 3.13
C GLU A 123 -20.64 -28.49 1.66
N ASP A 124 -19.35 -28.33 1.39
CA ASP A 124 -18.83 -28.51 0.04
C ASP A 124 -18.93 -29.99 -0.38
N ALA A 125 -19.30 -30.24 -1.62
CA ALA A 125 -19.55 -31.59 -2.11
C ALA A 125 -18.30 -32.47 -2.09
N ASN A 126 -17.14 -31.87 -2.31
CA ASN A 126 -15.87 -32.58 -2.44
C ASN A 126 -14.94 -32.26 -1.27
N LEU A 127 -14.16 -33.26 -0.86
CA LEU A 127 -13.11 -33.08 0.14
C LEU A 127 -11.90 -32.39 -0.49
N VAL A 128 -11.32 -31.45 0.25
CA VAL A 128 -10.13 -30.71 -0.17
C VAL A 128 -8.88 -31.54 0.18
N LYS A 129 -8.04 -31.76 -0.79
CA LYS A 129 -6.74 -32.44 -0.60
C LYS A 129 -5.71 -31.47 -0.04
N THR A 130 -4.72 -31.99 0.67
CA THR A 130 -3.61 -31.18 1.22
C THR A 130 -2.84 -30.44 0.12
N GLU A 131 -2.72 -31.01 -1.08
CA GLU A 131 -2.02 -30.42 -2.23
C GLU A 131 -2.75 -29.22 -2.83
N ASP A 132 -4.08 -29.14 -2.66
CA ASP A 132 -4.92 -28.07 -3.18
C ASP A 132 -4.98 -26.86 -2.23
N VAL A 133 -4.45 -26.97 -1.00
CA VAL A 133 -4.47 -25.91 -0.01
C VAL A 133 -3.46 -24.81 -0.36
N GLU A 134 -3.97 -23.61 -0.58
CA GLU A 134 -3.16 -22.41 -0.84
C GLU A 134 -2.65 -21.74 0.45
N GLY A 135 -3.31 -22.00 1.58
CA GLY A 135 -2.91 -21.53 2.91
C GLY A 135 -4.09 -21.24 3.84
N VAL A 136 -3.79 -20.70 5.01
CA VAL A 136 -4.77 -20.34 6.04
C VAL A 136 -5.02 -18.83 6.08
N TYR A 137 -6.29 -18.44 6.15
CA TYR A 137 -6.69 -17.06 6.36
C TYR A 137 -6.24 -16.58 7.75
N PHE A 138 -5.70 -15.37 7.84
CA PHE A 138 -5.33 -14.78 9.13
C PHE A 138 -5.77 -13.33 9.33
N SER A 139 -6.06 -12.59 8.26
CA SER A 139 -6.47 -11.18 8.37
C SER A 139 -7.18 -10.68 7.11
N ARG A 140 -7.95 -9.57 7.25
CA ARG A 140 -8.58 -8.87 6.13
C ARG A 140 -8.53 -7.37 6.31
N ILE A 141 -8.64 -6.66 5.19
CA ILE A 141 -8.91 -5.23 5.15
C ILE A 141 -10.24 -5.05 4.43
N ALA A 142 -11.23 -4.53 5.16
CA ALA A 142 -12.59 -4.40 4.66
C ALA A 142 -12.66 -3.47 3.46
N LYS A 143 -13.39 -3.88 2.40
CA LYS A 143 -13.72 -3.11 1.19
C LYS A 143 -12.53 -2.65 0.33
N VAL A 144 -11.29 -2.94 0.71
CA VAL A 144 -10.12 -2.59 -0.10
C VAL A 144 -10.09 -3.33 -1.42
N GLY A 145 -10.57 -4.58 -1.45
CA GLY A 145 -10.72 -5.33 -2.70
C GLY A 145 -11.64 -4.64 -3.70
N ASN A 146 -12.79 -4.07 -3.25
CA ASN A 146 -13.68 -3.30 -4.11
C ASN A 146 -12.96 -2.10 -4.74
N PHE A 147 -12.16 -1.38 -3.94
CA PHE A 147 -11.35 -0.27 -4.44
C PHE A 147 -10.33 -0.73 -5.48
N LEU A 148 -9.63 -1.83 -5.23
CA LEU A 148 -8.65 -2.39 -6.16
C LEU A 148 -9.30 -2.84 -7.47
N MET A 149 -10.48 -3.51 -7.40
CA MET A 149 -11.24 -3.89 -8.59
C MET A 149 -11.72 -2.67 -9.37
N PHE A 150 -12.19 -1.63 -8.69
CA PHE A 150 -12.58 -0.38 -9.34
C PHE A 150 -11.39 0.27 -10.06
N MET A 151 -10.19 0.30 -9.45
CA MET A 151 -8.99 0.86 -10.07
C MET A 151 -8.51 0.08 -11.32
N GLN A 152 -8.89 -1.19 -11.45
CA GLN A 152 -8.60 -2.01 -12.65
C GLN A 152 -9.52 -1.70 -13.82
N GLN A 153 -10.65 -1.04 -13.58
CA GLN A 153 -11.57 -0.62 -14.63
C GLN A 153 -11.07 0.64 -15.35
N PRO A 154 -11.38 0.85 -16.64
CA PRO A 154 -10.95 2.04 -17.38
C PRO A 154 -11.35 3.35 -16.70
N ILE A 155 -12.54 3.39 -16.09
CA ILE A 155 -13.04 4.57 -15.38
C ILE A 155 -12.25 4.82 -14.08
N GLY A 156 -11.87 3.78 -13.36
CA GLY A 156 -11.03 3.88 -12.16
C GLY A 156 -9.64 4.42 -12.51
N LEU A 157 -9.04 3.93 -13.58
CA LEU A 157 -7.77 4.43 -14.09
C LEU A 157 -7.85 5.91 -14.49
N ALA A 158 -8.92 6.31 -15.20
CA ALA A 158 -9.13 7.71 -15.59
C ALA A 158 -9.27 8.63 -14.37
N VAL A 159 -10.00 8.19 -13.34
CA VAL A 159 -10.13 8.93 -12.07
C VAL A 159 -8.78 9.05 -11.37
N LEU A 160 -7.99 7.98 -11.33
CA LEU A 160 -6.65 8.01 -10.74
C LEU A 160 -5.74 9.02 -11.45
N LEU A 161 -5.72 9.01 -12.79
CA LEU A 161 -4.93 9.95 -13.58
C LEU A 161 -5.37 11.40 -13.36
N LEU A 162 -6.68 11.64 -13.26
CA LEU A 162 -7.23 12.96 -12.95
C LEU A 162 -6.77 13.44 -11.56
N ILE A 163 -6.81 12.57 -10.54
CA ILE A 163 -6.34 12.91 -9.20
C ILE A 163 -4.85 13.26 -9.22
N ILE A 164 -4.01 12.47 -9.90
CA ILE A 164 -2.57 12.75 -10.04
C ILE A 164 -2.34 14.10 -10.71
N LEU A 165 -3.08 14.40 -11.78
CA LEU A 165 -2.99 15.69 -12.47
C LEU A 165 -3.36 16.85 -11.55
N VAL A 166 -4.48 16.76 -10.83
CA VAL A 166 -4.94 17.83 -9.90
C VAL A 166 -3.94 18.04 -8.77
N VAL A 167 -3.45 16.96 -8.15
CA VAL A 167 -2.42 17.03 -7.11
C VAL A 167 -1.14 17.65 -7.65
N GLY A 168 -0.72 17.27 -8.86
CA GLY A 168 0.45 17.86 -9.55
C GLY A 168 0.29 19.37 -9.74
N LEU A 169 -0.86 19.83 -10.22
CA LEU A 169 -1.15 21.26 -10.42
C LEU A 169 -1.15 22.04 -9.10
N ILE A 170 -1.72 21.45 -8.04
CA ILE A 170 -1.69 22.05 -6.69
C ILE A 170 -0.25 22.16 -6.18
N CYS A 171 0.55 21.10 -6.33
CA CYS A 171 1.96 21.13 -5.95
C CYS A 171 2.76 22.20 -6.70
N LEU A 172 2.58 22.32 -8.03
CA LEU A 172 3.20 23.34 -8.84
C LEU A 172 2.78 24.76 -8.39
N HIS A 173 1.49 24.97 -8.14
CA HIS A 173 0.99 26.25 -7.63
C HIS A 173 1.63 26.65 -6.29
N ILE A 174 1.70 25.70 -5.35
CA ILE A 174 2.34 25.92 -4.05
C ILE A 174 3.84 26.22 -4.22
N MET A 175 4.55 25.48 -5.08
CA MET A 175 5.97 25.71 -5.35
C MET A 175 6.21 27.11 -5.91
N ASN A 176 5.46 27.52 -6.92
CA ASN A 176 5.58 28.84 -7.53
C ASN A 176 5.30 29.96 -6.51
N LYS A 177 4.32 29.77 -5.61
CA LYS A 177 4.00 30.73 -4.54
C LYS A 177 5.12 30.84 -3.50
N ILE A 178 5.79 29.72 -3.16
CA ILE A 178 6.93 29.73 -2.24
C ILE A 178 8.13 30.41 -2.88
N GLU A 179 8.41 30.13 -4.16
CA GLU A 179 9.52 30.72 -4.89
C GLU A 179 9.34 32.24 -5.04
N SER A 180 8.17 32.71 -5.43
CA SER A 180 7.87 34.14 -5.52
C SER A 180 8.03 34.87 -4.20
N LYS A 181 7.67 34.22 -3.07
CA LYS A 181 7.85 34.79 -1.74
C LYS A 181 9.34 34.87 -1.34
N ASN A 182 10.14 33.87 -1.67
CA ASN A 182 11.56 33.84 -1.35
C ASN A 182 12.33 34.92 -2.15
N ILE A 183 12.03 35.08 -3.44
CA ILE A 183 12.61 36.15 -4.28
C ILE A 183 12.28 37.52 -3.70
N SER A 184 11.01 37.75 -3.33
CA SER A 184 10.59 39.02 -2.72
C SER A 184 11.29 39.35 -1.38
N GLU A 185 11.60 38.35 -0.56
CA GLU A 185 12.33 38.59 0.72
C GLU A 185 13.83 38.84 0.46
N GLU A 186 14.40 38.21 -0.54
CA GLU A 186 15.80 38.40 -0.95
C GLU A 186 16.00 39.80 -1.54
N ASP A 187 15.11 40.24 -2.43
CA ASP A 187 15.09 41.58 -3.00
C ASP A 187 14.97 42.65 -1.91
N LYS A 188 14.11 42.48 -0.93
CA LYS A 188 13.98 43.39 0.23
C LYS A 188 15.26 43.46 1.06
N LYS A 189 15.96 42.33 1.21
CA LYS A 189 17.24 42.33 1.94
C LYS A 189 18.31 43.09 1.17
N TYR A 190 18.44 42.86 -0.14
CA TYR A 190 19.39 43.61 -0.99
C TYR A 190 19.10 45.11 -0.98
N MET A 191 17.84 45.52 -1.06
CA MET A 191 17.47 46.95 -0.98
C MET A 191 17.87 47.59 0.32
N LYS A 192 17.67 46.91 1.47
CA LYS A 192 18.12 47.42 2.79
C LYS A 192 19.64 47.56 2.87
N GLU A 193 20.39 46.55 2.42
CA GLU A 193 21.84 46.59 2.41
C GLU A 193 22.36 47.74 1.50
N PHE A 194 21.71 47.99 0.37
CA PHE A 194 22.04 49.06 -0.54
C PHE A 194 21.75 50.45 0.04
N GLU A 195 20.65 50.62 0.76
CA GLU A 195 20.33 51.90 1.46
C GLU A 195 21.31 52.18 2.61
N GLU A 196 21.69 51.14 3.38
CA GLU A 196 22.70 51.30 4.43
C GLU A 196 24.07 51.67 3.85
N PHE A 197 24.45 51.09 2.71
CA PHE A 197 25.71 51.43 2.02
C PHE A 197 25.70 52.89 1.56
N LYS A 198 24.62 53.37 0.93
CA LYS A 198 24.46 54.76 0.54
C LYS A 198 24.59 55.75 1.72
N ARG A 199 23.91 55.41 2.85
CA ARG A 199 23.97 56.24 4.05
C ARG A 199 25.40 56.37 4.59
N LYS A 200 26.13 55.26 4.65
CA LYS A 200 27.56 55.26 5.08
C LYS A 200 28.45 56.07 4.15
N GLN A 201 28.22 56.04 2.85
CA GLN A 201 28.96 56.86 1.89
C GLN A 201 28.66 58.37 2.06
N GLN A 202 27.42 58.72 2.37
CA GLN A 202 27.03 60.10 2.63
C GLN A 202 27.69 60.64 3.92
N GLU A 203 27.62 59.87 5.02
CA GLU A 203 28.25 60.19 6.30
C GLU A 203 29.77 60.39 6.17
N GLN A 204 30.45 59.60 5.35
CA GLN A 204 31.88 59.74 5.04
C GLN A 204 32.21 61.03 4.25
N LYS A 205 31.35 61.47 3.35
CA LYS A 205 31.50 62.71 2.61
C LYS A 205 31.30 63.93 3.50
N ASP A 206 30.32 63.90 4.40
CA ASP A 206 30.00 64.99 5.32
C ASP A 206 31.06 65.15 6.42
N THR A 207 31.87 64.11 6.68
CA THR A 207 32.97 64.14 7.68
C THR A 207 34.30 64.67 7.09
N GLN A 208 34.39 64.81 5.76
CA GLN A 208 35.59 65.29 5.04
C GLN A 208 35.53 66.76 4.63
N ILE A 209 34.47 67.49 5.00
CA ILE A 209 34.28 68.94 4.83
C ILE A 209 34.46 69.62 6.19
#